data_7532d8a3768290a7c98444f8497e96e9
#
_entry.id   7532d8a3768290a7c98444f8497e96e9
#
_cell.length_a   1.000
_cell.length_b   1.000
_cell.length_c   1.000
_cell.angle_alpha   90.00
_cell.angle_beta   90.00
_cell.angle_gamma   90.00
#
_symmetry.space_group_name_H-M   'P 1'
#
loop_
_entity.id
_entity.type
_entity.pdbx_description
1 polymer ?
#
loop_
_entity_poly.entity_id
_entity_poly.type
_entity_poly.pdbx_seq_one_letter_code
_entity_poly.pdbx_strand_id
1 'polypeptide(L)'
;MAGRRRLMGLAAVALALVLVAAACGEETTPTAAPGEEEPSVIRFAFAPDPVWDYLKDTGTLDAWQEENNIYIVTSTTWDEFTYFAGGHGDIVSMGTHELPVLEEESGIKTVAFGQYNHQRVPMFRRAGDPYETLADVPPGSTICVSSAVSNTIVWSVIADQLHGLNYRVGEGDFNLVIQDHFVMPELLTRGECEVAAFIPEAGVPLLRTGEVEIMYDGTPPFLIYQDICECEHRGIMSNLMVATEEWYDSHPTEAAAFLDLWQQGIALWEQNQADIIGTYPQHFAVESEEDIQFTIDYMSGEGNWFVSTVYLDQAWVDEEKKFYDYMIEGDWMSSDTEIPRFEIIAAPA
;
A
#
# COMPACT_ATOMS: atom_id res chain seq x y z
N MET A 1 39.71 0.12 -67.79
CA MET A 1 38.61 -0.10 -68.71
C MET A 1 37.36 0.11 -67.88
N ALA A 2 36.76 1.27 -67.96
CA ALA A 2 35.49 1.63 -68.60
C ALA A 2 34.35 0.82 -67.99
N GLY A 3 33.41 1.33 -67.37
CA GLY A 3 32.66 2.57 -67.38
C GLY A 3 31.20 2.21 -67.28
N ARG A 4 30.44 2.88 -66.51
CA ARG A 4 29.23 3.61 -66.87
C ARG A 4 28.30 3.81 -65.65
N ARG A 5 28.15 5.10 -65.40
CA ARG A 5 27.07 5.72 -64.63
C ARG A 5 25.70 5.33 -65.21
N ARG A 6 24.68 5.17 -64.37
CA ARG A 6 23.32 5.63 -64.65
C ARG A 6 22.70 6.13 -63.35
N LEU A 7 22.42 7.44 -63.36
CA LEU A 7 21.45 8.16 -62.55
C LEU A 7 20.02 7.82 -63.05
N MET A 8 19.10 8.11 -62.17
CA MET A 8 17.64 8.25 -62.27
C MET A 8 16.92 7.18 -61.41
N GLY A 9 16.04 7.47 -60.52
CA GLY A 9 15.15 8.59 -60.37
C GLY A 9 14.61 8.66 -58.95
N LEU A 10 14.42 9.89 -58.48
CA LEU A 10 13.63 10.20 -57.28
C LEU A 10 12.16 9.79 -57.52
N ALA A 11 11.66 8.88 -56.69
CA ALA A 11 10.23 8.71 -56.50
C ALA A 11 9.97 9.06 -55.03
N ALA A 12 9.37 10.22 -54.81
CA ALA A 12 8.86 10.65 -53.53
C ALA A 12 7.66 9.75 -53.15
N VAL A 13 7.85 8.85 -52.23
CA VAL A 13 6.76 8.16 -51.55
C VAL A 13 6.45 8.95 -50.28
N ALA A 14 5.38 9.76 -50.37
CA ALA A 14 4.77 10.36 -49.18
C ALA A 14 4.16 9.23 -48.37
N LEU A 15 4.88 8.80 -47.33
CA LEU A 15 4.38 7.86 -46.32
C LEU A 15 3.47 8.66 -45.38
N ALA A 16 2.17 8.53 -45.58
CA ALA A 16 1.18 9.00 -44.62
C ALA A 16 1.38 8.18 -43.31
N LEU A 17 2.03 8.79 -42.32
CA LEU A 17 2.00 8.30 -40.95
C LEU A 17 0.56 8.48 -40.43
N VAL A 18 -0.20 7.40 -40.47
CA VAL A 18 -1.42 7.29 -39.67
C VAL A 18 -0.91 7.05 -38.24
N LEU A 19 -0.92 8.11 -37.44
CA LEU A 19 -0.84 8.04 -36.00
C LEU A 19 -2.09 7.29 -35.53
N VAL A 20 -1.93 6.01 -35.24
CA VAL A 20 -2.85 5.28 -34.35
C VAL A 20 -2.55 5.84 -32.97
N ALA A 21 -3.30 6.86 -32.56
CA ALA A 21 -3.42 7.22 -31.16
C ALA A 21 -4.07 6.00 -30.49
N ALA A 22 -3.24 5.22 -29.76
CA ALA A 22 -3.74 4.29 -28.78
C ALA A 22 -4.59 5.12 -27.83
N ALA A 23 -5.88 4.85 -27.81
CA ALA A 23 -6.80 5.38 -26.82
C ALA A 23 -6.42 4.74 -25.45
N CYS A 24 -5.46 5.34 -24.75
CA CYS A 24 -5.54 5.38 -23.31
C CYS A 24 -6.83 6.15 -23.03
N GLY A 25 -7.80 5.53 -22.38
CA GLY A 25 -8.99 6.23 -21.92
C GLY A 25 -8.52 7.29 -20.91
N GLU A 26 -8.36 8.52 -21.40
CA GLU A 26 -8.29 9.68 -20.52
C GLU A 26 -9.68 9.77 -19.87
N GLU A 27 -9.76 9.52 -18.58
CA GLU A 27 -10.88 9.96 -17.77
C GLU A 27 -10.96 11.48 -17.95
N THR A 28 -11.93 11.93 -18.75
CA THR A 28 -12.10 13.36 -19.03
C THR A 28 -12.68 14.02 -17.79
N THR A 29 -11.89 14.92 -17.19
CA THR A 29 -12.39 15.83 -16.14
C THR A 29 -13.62 16.57 -16.67
N PRO A 30 -14.74 16.58 -15.93
CA PRO A 30 -15.94 17.34 -16.34
C PRO A 30 -15.60 18.83 -16.44
N THR A 31 -16.07 19.49 -17.48
CA THR A 31 -15.97 20.94 -17.64
C THR A 31 -17.30 21.57 -17.24
N ALA A 32 -17.28 22.46 -16.27
CA ALA A 32 -18.47 23.16 -15.78
C ALA A 32 -19.20 23.93 -16.92
N ALA A 33 -20.51 24.01 -16.83
CA ALA A 33 -21.31 24.86 -17.68
C ALA A 33 -21.10 26.35 -17.30
N PRO A 34 -21.31 27.32 -18.22
CA PRO A 34 -21.11 28.72 -17.91
C PRO A 34 -21.98 29.21 -16.74
N GLY A 35 -21.34 29.51 -15.59
CA GLY A 35 -21.99 29.96 -14.36
C GLY A 35 -22.04 28.94 -13.23
N GLU A 36 -21.57 27.72 -13.46
CA GLU A 36 -21.30 26.73 -12.42
C GLU A 36 -19.85 26.88 -11.95
N GLU A 37 -19.60 26.64 -10.66
CA GLU A 37 -18.22 26.56 -10.14
C GLU A 37 -17.52 25.35 -10.77
N GLU A 38 -16.29 25.55 -11.24
CA GLU A 38 -15.49 24.43 -11.73
C GLU A 38 -15.26 23.41 -10.59
N PRO A 39 -15.39 22.11 -10.86
CA PRO A 39 -15.17 21.09 -9.83
C PRO A 39 -13.72 21.12 -9.36
N SER A 40 -13.53 20.94 -8.03
CA SER A 40 -12.22 20.63 -7.49
C SER A 40 -11.76 19.27 -7.99
N VAL A 41 -10.47 19.12 -8.28
CA VAL A 41 -9.88 17.86 -8.74
C VAL A 41 -8.89 17.36 -7.70
N ILE A 42 -9.07 16.10 -7.28
CA ILE A 42 -8.12 15.39 -6.41
C ILE A 42 -7.43 14.31 -7.24
N ARG A 43 -6.10 14.33 -7.31
CA ARG A 43 -5.30 13.25 -7.89
C ARG A 43 -4.92 12.29 -6.75
N PHE A 44 -5.50 11.09 -6.77
CA PHE A 44 -5.30 10.09 -5.73
C PHE A 44 -4.48 8.90 -6.25
N ALA A 45 -3.40 8.56 -5.55
CA ALA A 45 -2.54 7.42 -5.87
C ALA A 45 -2.59 6.38 -4.75
N PHE A 46 -2.81 5.10 -5.10
CA PHE A 46 -2.96 4.01 -4.16
C PHE A 46 -2.70 2.65 -4.83
N ALA A 47 -2.47 1.60 -4.03
CA ALA A 47 -2.45 0.23 -4.53
C ALA A 47 -3.85 -0.21 -5.00
N PRO A 48 -3.97 -1.17 -5.94
CA PRO A 48 -5.25 -1.72 -6.35
C PRO A 48 -6.10 -2.14 -5.15
N ASP A 49 -7.36 -1.70 -5.09
CA ASP A 49 -8.18 -1.82 -3.90
C ASP A 49 -9.62 -2.24 -4.21
N PRO A 50 -10.16 -3.29 -3.56
CA PRO A 50 -11.51 -3.80 -3.82
C PRO A 50 -12.61 -2.86 -3.34
N VAL A 51 -12.37 -2.08 -2.27
CA VAL A 51 -13.37 -1.12 -1.74
C VAL A 51 -13.53 0.02 -2.72
N TRP A 52 -12.43 0.50 -3.33
CA TRP A 52 -12.50 1.53 -4.37
C TRP A 52 -13.29 1.07 -5.60
N ASP A 53 -13.03 -0.14 -6.08
CA ASP A 53 -13.78 -0.67 -7.22
C ASP A 53 -15.26 -0.86 -6.88
N TYR A 54 -15.59 -1.26 -5.65
CA TYR A 54 -16.96 -1.37 -5.19
C TYR A 54 -17.67 -0.01 -5.09
N LEU A 55 -17.00 1.05 -4.62
CA LEU A 55 -17.51 2.42 -4.63
C LEU A 55 -17.88 2.90 -6.05
N LYS A 56 -17.04 2.57 -7.03
CA LYS A 56 -17.29 2.88 -8.45
C LYS A 56 -18.47 2.10 -9.00
N ASP A 57 -18.46 0.78 -8.85
CA ASP A 57 -19.45 -0.11 -9.48
C ASP A 57 -20.85 0.04 -8.88
N THR A 58 -20.95 0.44 -7.61
CA THR A 58 -22.24 0.77 -6.97
C THR A 58 -22.76 2.16 -7.31
N GLY A 59 -21.96 2.98 -7.99
CA GLY A 59 -22.28 4.38 -8.29
C GLY A 59 -22.17 5.32 -7.08
N THR A 60 -21.64 4.84 -5.96
CA THR A 60 -21.45 5.64 -4.75
C THR A 60 -20.45 6.76 -4.99
N LEU A 61 -19.33 6.46 -5.70
CA LEU A 61 -18.33 7.45 -6.06
C LEU A 61 -18.93 8.55 -6.94
N ASP A 62 -19.69 8.19 -7.98
CA ASP A 62 -20.28 9.17 -8.90
C ASP A 62 -21.28 10.09 -8.17
N ALA A 63 -22.15 9.52 -7.33
CA ALA A 63 -23.11 10.30 -6.54
C ALA A 63 -22.39 11.26 -5.56
N TRP A 64 -21.32 10.79 -4.91
CA TRP A 64 -20.53 11.62 -4.01
C TRP A 64 -19.81 12.75 -4.75
N GLN A 65 -19.24 12.49 -5.95
CA GLN A 65 -18.58 13.49 -6.79
C GLN A 65 -19.55 14.60 -7.22
N GLU A 66 -20.77 14.23 -7.63
CA GLU A 66 -21.82 15.20 -7.97
C GLU A 66 -22.25 16.05 -6.77
N GLU A 67 -22.44 15.43 -5.59
CA GLU A 67 -22.87 16.11 -4.38
C GLU A 67 -21.83 17.11 -3.87
N ASN A 68 -20.56 16.76 -3.91
CA ASN A 68 -19.48 17.57 -3.36
C ASN A 68 -18.83 18.51 -4.40
N ASN A 69 -19.19 18.43 -5.67
CA ASN A 69 -18.51 19.11 -6.77
C ASN A 69 -16.98 18.88 -6.76
N ILE A 70 -16.56 17.64 -6.42
CA ILE A 70 -15.17 17.18 -6.41
C ILE A 70 -15.05 16.01 -7.36
N TYR A 71 -14.01 16.02 -8.20
CA TYR A 71 -13.72 14.93 -9.12
C TYR A 71 -12.40 14.26 -8.74
N ILE A 72 -12.40 12.92 -8.59
CA ILE A 72 -11.22 12.17 -8.21
C ILE A 72 -10.62 11.47 -9.44
N VAL A 73 -9.38 11.81 -9.76
CA VAL A 73 -8.56 11.15 -10.77
C VAL A 73 -7.62 10.18 -10.06
N THR A 74 -7.77 8.88 -10.35
CA THR A 74 -6.99 7.85 -9.68
C THR A 74 -5.80 7.38 -10.50
N SER A 75 -4.73 7.01 -9.79
CA SER A 75 -3.59 6.25 -10.32
C SER A 75 -3.32 5.06 -9.41
N THR A 76 -3.41 3.85 -9.95
CA THR A 76 -3.09 2.63 -9.20
C THR A 76 -1.65 2.22 -9.43
N THR A 77 -0.91 2.04 -8.32
CA THR A 77 0.50 1.63 -8.33
C THR A 77 0.83 0.84 -7.06
N TRP A 78 1.81 -0.06 -7.14
CA TRP A 78 2.44 -0.70 -5.98
C TRP A 78 3.71 0.03 -5.52
N ASP A 79 4.04 1.15 -6.15
CA ASP A 79 5.18 2.02 -5.81
C ASP A 79 4.67 3.44 -5.57
N GLU A 80 3.82 3.57 -4.56
CA GLU A 80 3.20 4.83 -4.15
C GLU A 80 4.25 5.85 -3.72
N PHE A 81 5.32 5.37 -3.07
CA PHE A 81 6.44 6.19 -2.62
C PHE A 81 7.07 6.97 -3.78
N THR A 82 7.57 6.26 -4.80
CA THR A 82 8.22 6.89 -5.97
C THR A 82 7.24 7.75 -6.76
N TYR A 83 5.98 7.31 -6.87
CA TYR A 83 4.95 8.04 -7.59
C TYR A 83 4.66 9.40 -6.94
N PHE A 84 4.50 9.42 -5.61
CA PHE A 84 4.23 10.64 -4.85
C PHE A 84 5.46 11.57 -4.79
N ALA A 85 6.66 11.02 -4.57
CA ALA A 85 7.92 11.77 -4.63
C ALA A 85 8.12 12.47 -5.99
N GLY A 86 7.58 11.89 -7.07
CA GLY A 86 7.55 12.49 -8.40
C GLY A 86 6.53 13.62 -8.60
N GLY A 87 5.70 13.94 -7.60
CA GLY A 87 4.67 14.99 -7.67
C GLY A 87 3.44 14.61 -8.49
N HIS A 88 3.17 13.30 -8.64
CA HIS A 88 2.09 12.81 -9.49
C HIS A 88 0.74 12.62 -8.78
N GLY A 89 0.65 12.88 -7.47
CA GLY A 89 -0.58 12.79 -6.67
C GLY A 89 -0.75 13.99 -5.75
N ASP A 90 -1.98 14.30 -5.39
CA ASP A 90 -2.35 15.25 -4.33
C ASP A 90 -2.51 14.52 -3.01
N ILE A 91 -3.15 13.35 -3.07
CA ILE A 91 -3.30 12.39 -1.97
C ILE A 91 -2.67 11.06 -2.39
N VAL A 92 -2.00 10.42 -1.45
CA VAL A 92 -1.42 9.09 -1.62
C VAL A 92 -1.80 8.21 -0.43
N SER A 93 -1.87 6.91 -0.67
CA SER A 93 -1.99 5.89 0.36
C SER A 93 -0.59 5.38 0.71
N MET A 94 -0.08 5.63 1.94
CA MET A 94 1.30 5.34 2.30
C MET A 94 1.43 4.92 3.78
N GLY A 95 2.41 4.08 4.09
CA GLY A 95 2.63 3.58 5.45
C GLY A 95 3.27 4.61 6.38
N THR A 96 2.94 4.53 7.67
CA THR A 96 3.52 5.39 8.73
C THR A 96 5.05 5.40 8.67
N HIS A 97 5.65 4.22 8.54
CA HIS A 97 7.10 4.00 8.52
C HIS A 97 7.80 4.58 7.29
N GLU A 98 7.07 4.88 6.22
CA GLU A 98 7.61 5.42 4.97
C GLU A 98 7.70 6.95 4.97
N LEU A 99 6.86 7.63 5.76
CA LEU A 99 6.77 9.10 5.74
C LEU A 99 8.11 9.81 6.07
N PRO A 100 8.83 9.49 7.16
CA PRO A 100 10.08 10.16 7.45
C PRO A 100 11.15 9.89 6.39
N VAL A 101 11.17 8.69 5.79
CA VAL A 101 12.10 8.34 4.70
C VAL A 101 11.76 9.15 3.45
N LEU A 102 10.49 9.28 3.10
CA LEU A 102 10.03 10.10 1.98
C LEU A 102 10.43 11.56 2.16
N GLU A 103 10.18 12.12 3.35
CA GLU A 103 10.52 13.53 3.64
C GLU A 103 12.02 13.79 3.57
N GLU A 104 12.84 12.87 4.08
CA GLU A 104 14.29 12.99 4.04
C GLU A 104 14.83 12.89 2.60
N GLU A 105 14.36 11.91 1.82
CA GLU A 105 14.87 11.66 0.48
C GLU A 105 14.38 12.67 -0.56
N SER A 106 13.11 13.09 -0.47
CA SER A 106 12.50 13.98 -1.47
C SER A 106 12.49 15.45 -1.08
N GLY A 107 12.58 15.77 0.22
CA GLY A 107 12.37 17.10 0.76
C GLY A 107 10.91 17.56 0.77
N ILE A 108 9.96 16.69 0.41
CA ILE A 108 8.52 16.95 0.45
C ILE A 108 8.07 16.83 1.91
N LYS A 109 7.34 17.85 2.42
CA LYS A 109 6.68 17.76 3.71
C LYS A 109 5.28 17.16 3.56
N THR A 110 4.93 16.25 4.45
CA THR A 110 3.69 15.45 4.38
C THR A 110 2.76 15.74 5.55
N VAL A 111 1.47 15.52 5.29
CA VAL A 111 0.41 15.51 6.31
C VAL A 111 -0.35 14.20 6.18
N ALA A 112 -0.33 13.37 7.22
CA ALA A 112 -1.19 12.22 7.36
C ALA A 112 -2.49 12.67 8.05
N PHE A 113 -3.64 12.51 7.39
CA PHE A 113 -4.91 13.03 7.88
C PHE A 113 -6.02 11.98 7.98
N GLY A 114 -5.73 10.72 7.62
CA GLY A 114 -6.65 9.60 7.73
C GLY A 114 -5.92 8.27 7.76
N GLN A 115 -6.62 7.23 8.20
CA GLN A 115 -6.13 5.85 8.24
C GLN A 115 -6.97 4.96 7.33
N TYR A 116 -6.39 3.83 6.89
CA TYR A 116 -7.09 2.97 5.95
C TYR A 116 -6.81 1.47 6.18
N ASN A 117 -5.55 1.03 6.12
CA ASN A 117 -5.16 -0.36 6.31
C ASN A 117 -4.08 -0.50 7.38
N HIS A 118 -4.27 -1.46 8.28
CA HIS A 118 -3.23 -1.93 9.19
C HIS A 118 -2.09 -2.63 8.43
N GLN A 119 -0.89 -2.65 9.00
CA GLN A 119 0.25 -3.36 8.42
C GLN A 119 0.00 -4.87 8.41
N ARG A 120 -0.25 -5.42 7.23
CA ARG A 120 -0.74 -6.78 7.03
C ARG A 120 0.30 -7.78 6.53
N VAL A 121 1.53 -7.36 6.22
CA VAL A 121 2.54 -8.22 5.59
C VAL A 121 3.20 -9.15 6.61
N PRO A 122 2.73 -10.40 6.80
CA PRO A 122 3.28 -11.33 7.78
C PRO A 122 4.56 -11.99 7.27
N MET A 123 5.25 -12.71 8.17
CA MET A 123 6.30 -13.66 7.84
C MET A 123 5.71 -15.03 7.56
N PHE A 124 6.17 -15.66 6.49
CA PHE A 124 5.78 -17.02 6.10
C PHE A 124 6.96 -17.97 6.19
N ARG A 125 6.67 -19.20 6.61
CA ARG A 125 7.56 -20.36 6.54
C ARG A 125 6.92 -21.50 5.75
N ARG A 126 7.69 -22.46 5.29
CA ARG A 126 7.13 -23.73 4.80
C ARG A 126 6.52 -24.50 5.97
N ALA A 127 5.43 -25.20 5.69
CA ALA A 127 4.82 -26.09 6.69
C ALA A 127 5.84 -27.14 7.18
N GLY A 128 5.92 -27.28 8.49
CA GLY A 128 6.84 -28.20 9.15
C GLY A 128 8.26 -27.70 9.35
N ASP A 129 8.62 -26.50 8.88
CA ASP A 129 9.86 -25.85 9.26
C ASP A 129 9.80 -25.44 10.75
N PRO A 130 10.91 -25.52 11.50
CA PRO A 130 10.91 -25.30 12.96
C PRO A 130 10.92 -23.81 13.36
N TYR A 131 10.62 -22.89 12.45
CA TYR A 131 10.73 -21.45 12.65
C TYR A 131 9.40 -20.85 13.13
N GLU A 132 9.17 -20.80 14.44
CA GLU A 132 7.96 -20.15 14.99
C GLU A 132 8.07 -18.62 14.95
N THR A 133 9.28 -18.11 15.21
CA THR A 133 9.61 -16.67 15.22
C THR A 133 10.93 -16.43 14.49
N LEU A 134 11.29 -15.16 14.26
CA LEU A 134 12.59 -14.80 13.67
C LEU A 134 13.78 -15.26 14.54
N ALA A 135 13.60 -15.42 15.86
CA ALA A 135 14.65 -15.93 16.74
C ALA A 135 15.02 -17.40 16.48
N ASP A 136 14.13 -18.16 15.85
CA ASP A 136 14.37 -19.58 15.51
C ASP A 136 15.10 -19.73 14.17
N VAL A 137 15.11 -18.66 13.36
CA VAL A 137 15.76 -18.66 12.04
C VAL A 137 17.27 -18.54 12.19
N PRO A 138 18.07 -19.48 11.65
CA PRO A 138 19.53 -19.43 11.82
C PRO A 138 20.12 -18.13 11.25
N PRO A 139 21.09 -17.50 11.93
CA PRO A 139 21.80 -16.35 11.40
C PRO A 139 22.43 -16.64 10.02
N GLY A 140 22.31 -15.67 9.12
CA GLY A 140 22.76 -15.81 7.73
C GLY A 140 21.79 -16.53 6.79
N SER A 141 20.64 -17.01 7.30
CA SER A 141 19.57 -17.56 6.45
C SER A 141 19.06 -16.53 5.44
N THR A 142 18.63 -17.02 4.28
CA THR A 142 18.05 -16.17 3.25
C THR A 142 16.58 -15.90 3.58
N ILE A 143 16.23 -14.63 3.73
CA ILE A 143 14.84 -14.18 3.91
C ILE A 143 14.45 -13.29 2.72
N CYS A 144 13.36 -13.62 2.05
CA CYS A 144 12.84 -12.82 0.95
C CYS A 144 11.93 -11.70 1.47
N VAL A 145 12.16 -10.46 0.99
CA VAL A 145 11.43 -9.25 1.34
C VAL A 145 11.06 -8.47 0.09
N SER A 146 10.03 -7.59 0.16
CA SER A 146 9.58 -6.85 -1.03
C SER A 146 10.43 -5.61 -1.34
N SER A 147 11.05 -5.01 -0.32
CA SER A 147 11.88 -3.82 -0.49
C SER A 147 12.93 -3.73 0.62
N ALA A 148 13.87 -2.80 0.51
CA ALA A 148 14.82 -2.49 1.58
C ALA A 148 14.21 -1.59 2.67
N VAL A 149 13.11 -0.95 2.37
CA VAL A 149 12.29 -0.07 3.23
C VAL A 149 10.89 -0.69 3.40
N SER A 150 9.83 0.10 3.51
CA SER A 150 8.46 -0.40 3.61
C SER A 150 8.31 -1.45 4.74
N ASN A 151 7.67 -2.58 4.49
CA ASN A 151 7.47 -3.61 5.52
C ASN A 151 8.76 -4.16 6.15
N THR A 152 9.92 -3.99 5.52
CA THR A 152 11.22 -4.37 6.11
C THR A 152 11.54 -3.52 7.34
N ILE A 153 11.20 -2.23 7.36
CA ILE A 153 11.35 -1.38 8.55
C ILE A 153 10.45 -1.91 9.68
N VAL A 154 9.21 -2.27 9.39
CA VAL A 154 8.28 -2.81 10.39
C VAL A 154 8.82 -4.08 11.01
N TRP A 155 9.29 -5.02 10.18
CA TRP A 155 9.89 -6.25 10.67
C TRP A 155 11.23 -6.03 11.38
N SER A 156 11.98 -4.97 11.02
CA SER A 156 13.19 -4.58 11.75
C SER A 156 12.87 -4.16 13.19
N VAL A 157 11.84 -3.33 13.37
CA VAL A 157 11.38 -2.93 14.71
C VAL A 157 10.89 -4.13 15.49
N ILE A 158 10.06 -5.00 14.92
CA ILE A 158 9.55 -6.21 15.58
C ILE A 158 10.70 -7.14 15.97
N ALA A 159 11.66 -7.38 15.07
CA ALA A 159 12.81 -8.26 15.30
C ALA A 159 13.73 -7.73 16.40
N ASP A 160 13.99 -6.43 16.43
CA ASP A 160 14.80 -5.79 17.46
C ASP A 160 14.08 -5.82 18.81
N GLN A 161 12.86 -5.35 18.90
CA GLN A 161 12.11 -5.22 20.15
C GLN A 161 11.79 -6.57 20.80
N LEU A 162 11.47 -7.60 20.03
CA LEU A 162 11.16 -8.92 20.59
C LEU A 162 12.39 -9.80 20.78
N HIS A 163 13.42 -9.67 19.95
CA HIS A 163 14.50 -10.66 19.88
C HIS A 163 15.90 -10.06 19.91
N GLY A 164 16.05 -8.73 19.81
CA GLY A 164 17.35 -8.05 19.71
C GLY A 164 18.10 -8.39 18.42
N LEU A 165 17.36 -8.65 17.33
CA LEU A 165 17.90 -9.04 16.02
C LEU A 165 17.99 -7.84 15.09
N ASN A 166 19.08 -7.76 14.35
CA ASN A 166 19.25 -6.77 13.27
C ASN A 166 18.67 -7.32 11.95
N TYR A 167 17.54 -6.76 11.53
CA TYR A 167 16.81 -7.16 10.32
C TYR A 167 16.93 -6.07 9.24
N ARG A 168 18.06 -6.06 8.52
CA ARG A 168 18.38 -5.06 7.49
C ARG A 168 18.99 -5.69 6.24
N VAL A 169 18.73 -5.09 5.09
CA VAL A 169 19.35 -5.51 3.82
C VAL A 169 20.85 -5.21 3.86
N GLY A 170 21.67 -6.24 3.70
CA GLY A 170 23.14 -6.14 3.57
C GLY A 170 23.91 -6.00 4.88
N GLU A 171 23.27 -5.70 6.02
CA GLU A 171 23.97 -5.42 7.29
C GLU A 171 23.38 -6.19 8.50
N GLY A 172 22.31 -6.97 8.28
CA GLY A 172 21.56 -7.64 9.33
C GLY A 172 22.11 -9.02 9.70
N ASP A 173 21.42 -9.66 10.65
CA ASP A 173 21.67 -11.05 11.07
C ASP A 173 21.29 -12.05 9.97
N PHE A 174 20.48 -11.63 8.99
CA PHE A 174 19.98 -12.44 7.89
C PHE A 174 20.43 -11.90 6.54
N ASN A 175 20.44 -12.78 5.53
CA ASN A 175 20.63 -12.41 4.14
C ASN A 175 19.27 -12.01 3.53
N LEU A 176 18.88 -10.73 3.65
CA LEU A 176 17.63 -10.23 3.07
C LEU A 176 17.78 -10.07 1.56
N VAL A 177 16.89 -10.70 0.78
CA VAL A 177 16.87 -10.66 -0.68
C VAL A 177 15.56 -10.05 -1.16
N ILE A 178 15.68 -8.96 -1.94
CA ILE A 178 14.51 -8.22 -2.43
C ILE A 178 13.89 -9.01 -3.60
N GLN A 179 12.58 -9.27 -3.50
CA GLN A 179 11.80 -10.02 -4.47
C GLN A 179 10.37 -9.45 -4.58
N ASP A 180 9.72 -9.65 -5.70
CA ASP A 180 8.31 -9.32 -5.88
C ASP A 180 7.39 -10.17 -4.99
N HIS A 181 6.32 -9.58 -4.43
CA HIS A 181 5.37 -10.25 -3.54
C HIS A 181 4.78 -11.53 -4.15
N PHE A 182 4.47 -11.52 -5.45
CA PHE A 182 3.85 -12.65 -6.14
C PHE A 182 4.84 -13.74 -6.57
N VAL A 183 6.14 -13.45 -6.53
CA VAL A 183 7.22 -14.42 -6.79
C VAL A 183 7.66 -15.13 -5.51
N MET A 184 7.59 -14.46 -4.37
CA MET A 184 8.08 -14.98 -3.09
C MET A 184 7.44 -16.31 -2.65
N PRO A 185 6.11 -16.57 -2.83
CA PRO A 185 5.51 -17.85 -2.49
C PRO A 185 6.20 -19.04 -3.17
N GLU A 186 6.56 -18.91 -4.45
CA GLU A 186 7.26 -19.94 -5.20
C GLU A 186 8.70 -20.14 -4.70
N LEU A 187 9.43 -19.03 -4.41
CA LEU A 187 10.78 -19.09 -3.87
C LEU A 187 10.82 -19.76 -2.49
N LEU A 188 9.84 -19.45 -1.63
CA LEU A 188 9.68 -20.06 -0.32
C LEU A 188 9.44 -21.56 -0.43
N THR A 189 8.50 -22.01 -1.26
CA THR A 189 8.19 -23.44 -1.41
C THR A 189 9.32 -24.25 -2.02
N ARG A 190 10.17 -23.62 -2.87
CA ARG A 190 11.39 -24.24 -3.43
C ARG A 190 12.57 -24.27 -2.45
N GLY A 191 12.45 -23.58 -1.30
CA GLY A 191 13.54 -23.45 -0.34
C GLY A 191 14.67 -22.52 -0.80
N GLU A 192 14.38 -21.59 -1.71
CA GLU A 192 15.32 -20.53 -2.10
C GLU A 192 15.32 -19.39 -1.05
N CYS A 193 14.25 -19.27 -0.28
CA CYS A 193 14.16 -18.50 0.96
C CYS A 193 13.79 -19.46 2.09
N GLU A 194 14.40 -19.32 3.27
CA GLU A 194 13.98 -20.04 4.48
C GLU A 194 12.68 -19.47 5.03
N VAL A 195 12.54 -18.15 4.97
CA VAL A 195 11.38 -17.36 5.38
C VAL A 195 11.14 -16.28 4.34
N ALA A 196 9.90 -15.81 4.20
CA ALA A 196 9.56 -14.72 3.31
C ALA A 196 8.49 -13.79 3.90
N ALA A 197 8.62 -12.48 3.66
CA ALA A 197 7.64 -11.48 4.05
C ALA A 197 6.93 -10.93 2.81
N PHE A 198 5.70 -11.38 2.58
CA PHE A 198 4.89 -10.93 1.44
C PHE A 198 3.43 -10.71 1.83
N ILE A 199 2.67 -10.02 0.98
CA ILE A 199 1.26 -9.76 1.24
C ILE A 199 0.48 -11.09 1.37
N PRO A 200 -0.46 -11.20 2.33
CA PRO A 200 -1.21 -12.44 2.54
C PRO A 200 -1.98 -12.88 1.30
N GLU A 201 -2.44 -11.93 0.49
CA GLU A 201 -3.14 -12.17 -0.77
C GLU A 201 -2.36 -13.11 -1.71
N ALA A 202 -1.04 -12.91 -1.82
CA ALA A 202 -0.17 -13.77 -2.65
C ALA A 202 0.01 -15.17 -2.08
N GLY A 203 -0.27 -15.37 -0.79
CA GLY A 203 -0.09 -16.63 -0.07
C GLY A 203 -1.34 -17.51 0.06
N VAL A 204 -2.54 -17.00 -0.25
CA VAL A 204 -3.82 -17.68 0.00
C VAL A 204 -3.85 -19.13 -0.49
N PRO A 205 -3.50 -19.46 -1.74
CA PRO A 205 -3.56 -20.85 -2.20
C PRO A 205 -2.68 -21.81 -1.39
N LEU A 206 -1.49 -21.35 -0.97
CA LEU A 206 -0.54 -22.14 -0.20
C LEU A 206 -0.92 -22.24 1.28
N LEU A 207 -1.51 -21.20 1.86
CA LEU A 207 -2.08 -21.21 3.20
C LEU A 207 -3.24 -22.21 3.27
N ARG A 208 -4.18 -22.16 2.33
CA ARG A 208 -5.33 -23.05 2.27
C ARG A 208 -4.92 -24.52 2.11
N THR A 209 -3.90 -24.79 1.30
CA THR A 209 -3.39 -26.17 1.11
C THR A 209 -2.47 -26.62 2.24
N GLY A 210 -2.08 -25.72 3.14
CA GLY A 210 -1.17 -26.03 4.24
C GLY A 210 0.28 -26.27 3.78
N GLU A 211 0.70 -25.69 2.67
CA GLU A 211 2.08 -25.76 2.20
C GLU A 211 2.97 -24.72 2.87
N VAL A 212 2.37 -23.60 3.28
CA VAL A 212 3.02 -22.54 4.07
C VAL A 212 2.18 -22.22 5.31
N GLU A 213 2.84 -21.65 6.31
CA GLU A 213 2.25 -21.19 7.55
C GLU A 213 2.72 -19.76 7.85
N ILE A 214 1.85 -18.95 8.46
CA ILE A 214 2.24 -17.65 9.01
C ILE A 214 2.95 -17.90 10.34
N MET A 215 4.13 -17.30 10.50
CA MET A 215 4.89 -17.33 11.75
C MET A 215 4.16 -16.57 12.87
N TYR A 216 4.69 -16.61 14.10
CA TYR A 216 4.10 -15.96 15.27
C TYR A 216 2.66 -16.41 15.55
N ASP A 217 2.43 -17.73 15.47
CA ASP A 217 1.10 -18.35 15.67
C ASP A 217 0.00 -17.77 14.75
N GLY A 218 0.38 -17.31 13.54
CA GLY A 218 -0.55 -16.70 12.59
C GLY A 218 -0.89 -15.24 12.90
N THR A 219 -0.25 -14.63 13.89
CA THR A 219 -0.54 -13.26 14.32
C THR A 219 -0.08 -12.22 13.28
N PRO A 220 -0.96 -11.34 12.81
CA PRO A 220 -0.58 -10.27 11.91
C PRO A 220 0.39 -9.27 12.55
N PRO A 221 1.30 -8.63 11.78
CA PRO A 221 2.31 -7.73 12.32
C PRO A 221 1.73 -6.51 13.07
N PHE A 222 0.55 -6.04 12.71
CA PHE A 222 -0.10 -4.95 13.43
C PHE A 222 -0.56 -5.34 14.84
N LEU A 223 -0.91 -6.61 15.10
CA LEU A 223 -1.22 -7.10 16.44
C LEU A 223 0.07 -7.36 17.23
N ILE A 224 1.12 -7.87 16.59
CA ILE A 224 2.43 -8.02 17.23
C ILE A 224 2.96 -6.66 17.69
N TYR A 225 2.85 -5.64 16.84
CA TYR A 225 3.25 -4.27 17.19
C TYR A 225 2.39 -3.68 18.30
N GLN A 226 1.08 -3.91 18.27
CA GLN A 226 0.17 -3.48 19.34
C GLN A 226 0.62 -3.99 20.72
N ASP A 227 1.07 -5.24 20.79
CA ASP A 227 1.61 -5.82 22.03
C ASP A 227 2.96 -5.18 22.41
N ILE A 228 3.85 -4.90 21.44
CA ILE A 228 5.16 -4.26 21.69
C ILE A 228 4.98 -2.85 22.25
N CYS A 229 4.11 -2.05 21.67
CA CYS A 229 3.90 -0.66 22.11
C CYS A 229 2.95 -0.55 23.33
N GLU A 230 2.32 -1.63 23.75
CA GLU A 230 1.22 -1.62 24.74
C GLU A 230 0.12 -0.60 24.34
N CYS A 231 -0.26 -0.62 23.05
CA CYS A 231 -1.17 0.35 22.46
C CYS A 231 -2.62 -0.10 22.58
N GLU A 232 -3.55 0.86 22.67
CA GLU A 232 -4.99 0.57 22.67
C GLU A 232 -5.49 0.25 21.24
N HIS A 233 -4.94 0.93 20.23
CA HIS A 233 -5.31 0.77 18.84
C HIS A 233 -4.43 -0.27 18.13
N ARG A 234 -4.96 -0.83 17.06
CA ARG A 234 -4.22 -1.71 16.15
C ARG A 234 -3.32 -0.85 15.25
N GLY A 235 -2.08 -0.64 15.64
CA GLY A 235 -1.04 -0.01 14.81
C GLY A 235 -0.17 -1.11 14.23
N ILE A 236 0.75 -0.87 13.36
CA ILE A 236 1.02 0.35 12.61
C ILE A 236 0.25 0.34 11.29
N MET A 237 0.03 1.51 10.67
CA MET A 237 -0.66 1.58 9.39
C MET A 237 0.26 1.23 8.23
N SER A 238 -0.23 0.36 7.35
CA SER A 238 0.30 0.15 6.01
C SER A 238 -0.09 1.27 5.07
N ASN A 239 -1.30 1.81 5.27
CA ASN A 239 -1.85 2.85 4.44
C ASN A 239 -2.56 3.91 5.29
N LEU A 240 -1.96 5.10 5.28
CA LEU A 240 -2.55 6.36 5.72
C LEU A 240 -3.03 7.12 4.48
N MET A 241 -3.97 8.03 4.65
CA MET A 241 -4.27 9.07 3.68
C MET A 241 -3.31 10.23 3.90
N VAL A 242 -2.42 10.46 2.95
CA VAL A 242 -1.30 11.39 3.05
C VAL A 242 -1.36 12.39 1.91
N ALA A 243 -1.15 13.66 2.21
CA ALA A 243 -0.99 14.73 1.22
C ALA A 243 0.31 15.49 1.45
N THR A 244 0.73 16.34 0.49
CA THR A 244 1.75 17.34 0.77
C THR A 244 1.17 18.42 1.69
N GLU A 245 1.99 19.02 2.56
CA GLU A 245 1.54 20.15 3.41
C GLU A 245 0.94 21.28 2.59
N GLU A 246 1.56 21.62 1.46
CA GLU A 246 1.08 22.70 0.57
C GLU A 246 -0.34 22.43 0.05
N TRP A 247 -0.60 21.19 -0.39
CA TRP A 247 -1.93 20.81 -0.87
C TRP A 247 -2.93 20.80 0.28
N TYR A 248 -2.61 20.13 1.39
CA TYR A 248 -3.49 20.00 2.55
C TYR A 248 -3.91 21.36 3.11
N ASP A 249 -2.95 22.27 3.32
CA ASP A 249 -3.21 23.60 3.88
C ASP A 249 -4.07 24.48 2.96
N SER A 250 -4.05 24.22 1.64
CA SER A 250 -4.88 24.94 0.67
C SER A 250 -6.22 24.26 0.35
N HIS A 251 -6.39 22.96 0.71
CA HIS A 251 -7.58 22.15 0.38
C HIS A 251 -8.15 21.37 1.59
N PRO A 252 -8.30 21.98 2.78
CA PRO A 252 -8.74 21.26 3.98
C PRO A 252 -10.18 20.74 3.86
N THR A 253 -11.03 21.40 3.06
CA THR A 253 -12.40 20.97 2.80
C THR A 253 -12.44 19.72 1.94
N GLU A 254 -11.62 19.68 0.90
CA GLU A 254 -11.49 18.54 0.00
C GLU A 254 -10.90 17.32 0.73
N ALA A 255 -9.91 17.53 1.61
CA ALA A 255 -9.34 16.48 2.44
C ALA A 255 -10.40 15.85 3.37
N ALA A 256 -11.22 16.69 4.02
CA ALA A 256 -12.30 16.23 4.87
C ALA A 256 -13.37 15.47 4.09
N ALA A 257 -13.80 16.00 2.93
CA ALA A 257 -14.76 15.35 2.06
C ALA A 257 -14.22 14.01 1.52
N PHE A 258 -12.94 13.94 1.17
CA PHE A 258 -12.29 12.70 0.75
C PHE A 258 -12.30 11.63 1.83
N LEU A 259 -12.05 11.98 3.10
CA LEU A 259 -12.19 11.03 4.21
C LEU A 259 -13.62 10.54 4.39
N ASP A 260 -14.62 11.42 4.23
CA ASP A 260 -16.02 11.01 4.33
C ASP A 260 -16.38 9.97 3.24
N LEU A 261 -15.89 10.12 2.00
CA LEU A 261 -16.03 9.11 0.96
C LEU A 261 -15.41 7.77 1.39
N TRP A 262 -14.20 7.78 1.92
CA TRP A 262 -13.53 6.56 2.36
C TRP A 262 -14.21 5.92 3.57
N GLN A 263 -14.78 6.72 4.48
CA GLN A 263 -15.60 6.18 5.57
C GLN A 263 -16.85 5.46 5.04
N GLN A 264 -17.49 5.99 3.99
CA GLN A 264 -18.58 5.29 3.32
C GLN A 264 -18.08 3.96 2.70
N GLY A 265 -16.89 3.96 2.09
CA GLY A 265 -16.26 2.75 1.57
C GLY A 265 -16.01 1.70 2.65
N ILE A 266 -15.46 2.09 3.80
CA ILE A 266 -15.24 1.18 4.93
C ILE A 266 -16.58 0.63 5.47
N ALA A 267 -17.61 1.47 5.59
CA ALA A 267 -18.93 1.01 6.01
C ALA A 267 -19.54 0.00 5.01
N LEU A 268 -19.31 0.19 3.72
CA LEU A 268 -19.72 -0.78 2.69
C LEU A 268 -18.92 -2.08 2.80
N TRP A 269 -17.62 -2.01 3.05
CA TRP A 269 -16.78 -3.17 3.31
C TRP A 269 -17.30 -3.99 4.50
N GLU A 270 -17.54 -3.36 5.63
CA GLU A 270 -18.06 -4.04 6.82
C GLU A 270 -19.40 -4.76 6.57
N GLN A 271 -20.27 -4.15 5.76
CA GLN A 271 -21.59 -4.72 5.46
C GLN A 271 -21.58 -5.79 4.38
N ASN A 272 -20.62 -5.73 3.43
CA ASN A 272 -20.64 -6.52 2.20
C ASN A 272 -19.33 -7.27 1.95
N GLN A 273 -18.50 -7.50 2.96
CA GLN A 273 -17.14 -8.05 2.83
C GLN A 273 -17.09 -9.30 1.93
N ALA A 274 -17.95 -10.29 2.19
CA ALA A 274 -17.98 -11.53 1.42
C ALA A 274 -18.38 -11.30 -0.05
N ASP A 275 -19.29 -10.37 -0.31
CA ASP A 275 -19.72 -10.00 -1.67
C ASP A 275 -18.59 -9.26 -2.41
N ILE A 276 -17.91 -8.34 -1.74
CA ILE A 276 -16.77 -7.61 -2.30
C ILE A 276 -15.62 -8.57 -2.64
N ILE A 277 -15.24 -9.49 -1.74
CA ILE A 277 -14.20 -10.49 -2.00
C ILE A 277 -14.62 -11.40 -3.18
N GLY A 278 -15.86 -11.84 -3.21
CA GLY A 278 -16.37 -12.69 -4.29
C GLY A 278 -16.48 -11.97 -5.64
N THR A 279 -16.73 -10.66 -5.64
CA THR A 279 -16.87 -9.85 -6.87
C THR A 279 -15.50 -9.44 -7.42
N TYR A 280 -14.52 -9.17 -6.55
CA TYR A 280 -13.19 -8.69 -6.91
C TYR A 280 -12.07 -9.63 -6.45
N PRO A 281 -12.12 -10.93 -6.78
CA PRO A 281 -11.13 -11.90 -6.30
C PRO A 281 -9.70 -11.61 -6.77
N GLN A 282 -9.54 -10.85 -7.86
CA GLN A 282 -8.24 -10.43 -8.38
C GLN A 282 -7.46 -9.55 -7.39
N HIS A 283 -8.13 -8.78 -6.53
CA HIS A 283 -7.46 -7.97 -5.49
C HIS A 283 -6.88 -8.82 -4.35
N PHE A 284 -7.33 -10.07 -4.27
CA PHE A 284 -6.84 -11.05 -3.30
C PHE A 284 -5.99 -12.15 -3.96
N ALA A 285 -5.64 -11.96 -5.24
CA ALA A 285 -4.86 -12.91 -6.04
C ALA A 285 -5.43 -14.35 -6.04
N VAL A 286 -6.76 -14.49 -5.98
CA VAL A 286 -7.46 -15.77 -5.94
C VAL A 286 -8.38 -15.95 -7.14
N GLU A 287 -8.56 -17.20 -7.58
CA GLU A 287 -9.38 -17.56 -8.74
C GLU A 287 -10.37 -18.66 -8.45
N SER A 288 -10.03 -19.61 -7.54
CA SER A 288 -10.90 -20.74 -7.22
C SER A 288 -11.95 -20.37 -6.17
N GLU A 289 -13.10 -21.02 -6.22
CA GLU A 289 -14.16 -20.83 -5.21
C GLU A 289 -13.66 -21.16 -3.80
N GLU A 290 -12.77 -22.16 -3.67
CA GLU A 290 -12.18 -22.55 -2.39
C GLU A 290 -11.22 -21.49 -1.85
N ASP A 291 -10.41 -20.85 -2.70
CA ASP A 291 -9.50 -19.77 -2.29
C ASP A 291 -10.29 -18.51 -1.93
N ILE A 292 -11.34 -18.18 -2.68
CA ILE A 292 -12.25 -17.08 -2.36
C ILE A 292 -12.91 -17.30 -0.99
N GLN A 293 -13.42 -18.51 -0.72
CA GLN A 293 -14.04 -18.81 0.58
C GLN A 293 -13.01 -18.75 1.71
N PHE A 294 -11.80 -19.26 1.50
CA PHE A 294 -10.72 -19.16 2.47
C PHE A 294 -10.38 -17.68 2.78
N THR A 295 -10.33 -16.83 1.75
CA THR A 295 -10.09 -15.38 1.91
C THR A 295 -11.20 -14.72 2.73
N ILE A 296 -12.46 -15.05 2.47
CA ILE A 296 -13.63 -14.58 3.23
C ILE A 296 -13.48 -14.96 4.71
N ASP A 297 -13.16 -16.22 4.99
CA ASP A 297 -13.00 -16.73 6.35
C ASP A 297 -11.82 -16.03 7.07
N TYR A 298 -10.68 -15.87 6.38
CA TYR A 298 -9.49 -15.18 6.88
C TYR A 298 -9.79 -13.71 7.22
N MET A 299 -10.43 -12.99 6.30
CA MET A 299 -10.77 -11.58 6.45
C MET A 299 -11.92 -11.32 7.42
N SER A 300 -12.72 -12.32 7.76
CA SER A 300 -13.75 -12.19 8.80
C SER A 300 -13.21 -12.29 10.23
N GLY A 301 -11.93 -12.64 10.39
CA GLY A 301 -11.22 -12.82 11.66
C GLY A 301 -10.15 -11.76 11.91
N GLU A 302 -9.09 -12.17 12.60
CA GLU A 302 -7.94 -11.31 12.93
C GLU A 302 -7.12 -10.92 11.70
N GLY A 303 -7.29 -11.63 10.59
CA GLY A 303 -6.67 -11.30 9.30
C GLY A 303 -7.25 -10.06 8.62
N ASN A 304 -8.36 -9.50 9.11
CA ASN A 304 -8.91 -8.27 8.55
C ASN A 304 -7.98 -7.08 8.83
N TRP A 305 -7.39 -6.58 7.76
CA TRP A 305 -6.48 -5.42 7.83
C TRP A 305 -7.15 -4.07 7.59
N PHE A 306 -8.43 -4.03 7.21
CA PHE A 306 -9.15 -2.77 7.07
C PHE A 306 -9.50 -2.19 8.45
N VAL A 307 -9.41 -0.87 8.55
CA VAL A 307 -9.85 -0.13 9.75
C VAL A 307 -11.36 -0.14 9.86
N SER A 308 -11.90 0.14 11.05
CA SER A 308 -13.33 0.39 11.26
C SER A 308 -13.70 1.88 11.08
N THR A 309 -12.74 2.77 11.16
CA THR A 309 -12.89 4.20 10.91
C THR A 309 -11.65 4.78 10.27
N VAL A 310 -11.85 5.66 9.30
CA VAL A 310 -10.75 6.37 8.62
C VAL A 310 -10.27 7.59 9.41
N TYR A 311 -11.03 8.02 10.41
CA TYR A 311 -10.71 9.20 11.21
C TYR A 311 -9.68 8.88 12.28
N LEU A 312 -8.68 9.74 12.39
CA LEU A 312 -7.67 9.67 13.45
C LEU A 312 -8.20 10.28 14.74
N ASP A 313 -7.76 9.77 15.87
CA ASP A 313 -7.86 10.44 17.15
C ASP A 313 -6.46 10.69 17.76
N GLN A 314 -6.39 11.44 18.85
CA GLN A 314 -5.11 11.83 19.45
C GLN A 314 -4.36 10.63 20.03
N ALA A 315 -5.08 9.69 20.64
CA ALA A 315 -4.45 8.50 21.23
C ALA A 315 -3.81 7.65 20.13
N TRP A 316 -4.51 7.47 19.02
CA TRP A 316 -4.01 6.75 17.87
C TRP A 316 -2.77 7.45 17.26
N VAL A 317 -2.82 8.77 17.07
CA VAL A 317 -1.65 9.54 16.57
C VAL A 317 -0.44 9.42 17.48
N ASP A 318 -0.65 9.46 18.80
CA ASP A 318 0.43 9.30 19.77
C ASP A 318 1.03 7.89 19.74
N GLU A 319 0.20 6.86 19.49
CA GLU A 319 0.63 5.47 19.35
C GLU A 319 1.41 5.22 18.05
N GLU A 320 0.97 5.77 16.91
CA GLU A 320 1.72 5.70 15.65
C GLU A 320 3.08 6.42 15.76
N LYS A 321 3.14 7.53 16.47
CA LYS A 321 4.41 8.24 16.71
C LYS A 321 5.41 7.45 17.56
N LYS A 322 4.95 6.52 18.43
CA LYS A 322 5.87 5.60 19.14
C LYS A 322 6.67 4.74 18.16
N PHE A 323 6.13 4.46 16.98
CA PHE A 323 6.88 3.71 15.97
C PHE A 323 8.13 4.46 15.51
N TYR A 324 8.06 5.79 15.42
CA TYR A 324 9.23 6.61 15.10
C TYR A 324 10.30 6.58 16.20
N ASP A 325 9.90 6.47 17.48
CA ASP A 325 10.85 6.28 18.56
C ASP A 325 11.63 4.96 18.37
N TYR A 326 10.96 3.86 18.03
CA TYR A 326 11.63 2.59 17.69
C TYR A 326 12.48 2.67 16.42
N MET A 327 12.03 3.44 15.41
CA MET A 327 12.86 3.69 14.21
C MET A 327 14.14 4.44 14.56
N ILE A 328 14.09 5.38 15.50
CA ILE A 328 15.27 6.11 16.00
C ILE A 328 16.18 5.16 16.79
N GLU A 329 15.64 4.37 17.70
CA GLU A 329 16.38 3.38 18.48
C GLU A 329 17.10 2.36 17.59
N GLY A 330 16.44 1.95 16.52
CA GLY A 330 16.96 1.03 15.52
C GLY A 330 17.82 1.66 14.43
N ASP A 331 18.19 2.94 14.50
CA ASP A 331 18.97 3.68 13.47
C ASP A 331 18.33 3.70 12.06
N TRP A 332 17.01 3.60 11.98
CA TRP A 332 16.26 3.81 10.73
C TRP A 332 15.93 5.27 10.47
N MET A 333 15.96 6.08 11.49
CA MET A 333 15.65 7.51 11.48
C MET A 333 16.59 8.23 12.43
N SER A 334 17.08 9.41 12.05
CA SER A 334 17.88 10.23 12.94
C SER A 334 17.02 10.86 14.04
N SER A 335 17.57 10.99 15.25
CA SER A 335 16.89 11.71 16.34
C SER A 335 16.67 13.22 16.03
N ASP A 336 17.34 13.75 15.03
CA ASP A 336 17.19 15.13 14.58
C ASP A 336 16.17 15.26 13.42
N THR A 337 15.64 14.14 12.91
CA THR A 337 14.62 14.14 11.87
C THR A 337 13.30 14.67 12.44
N GLU A 338 12.68 15.60 11.73
CA GLU A 338 11.38 16.13 12.09
C GLU A 338 10.31 15.03 11.92
N ILE A 339 9.46 14.87 12.93
CA ILE A 339 8.36 13.92 12.89
C ILE A 339 7.31 14.40 11.87
N PRO A 340 6.87 13.54 10.92
CA PRO A 340 5.82 13.87 9.96
C PRO A 340 4.56 14.40 10.64
N ARG A 341 3.88 15.34 10.00
CA ARG A 341 2.68 15.98 10.53
C ARG A 341 1.48 15.06 10.44
N PHE A 342 0.72 14.97 11.54
CA PHE A 342 -0.59 14.31 11.59
C PHE A 342 -1.66 15.36 11.87
N GLU A 343 -2.77 15.27 11.17
CA GLU A 343 -3.93 16.13 11.35
C GLU A 343 -5.17 15.30 11.68
N ILE A 344 -5.91 15.74 12.69
CA ILE A 344 -7.13 15.09 13.13
C ILE A 344 -8.33 15.83 12.56
N ILE A 345 -8.99 15.21 11.61
CA ILE A 345 -10.26 15.67 11.04
C ILE A 345 -11.39 15.06 11.87
N ALA A 346 -12.28 15.90 12.40
CA ALA A 346 -13.40 15.41 13.18
C ALA A 346 -14.39 14.61 12.30
N ALA A 347 -14.77 13.43 12.75
CA ALA A 347 -15.82 12.68 12.09
C ALA A 347 -17.12 13.49 12.05
N PRO A 348 -17.92 13.41 10.98
CA PRO A 348 -19.25 13.98 10.93
C PRO A 348 -20.13 13.46 12.08
N ALA A 349 -21.02 14.34 12.63
CA ALA A 349 -21.84 14.05 13.78
C ALA A 349 -23.04 13.11 13.46
#